data_fa414940963b4a2fde629cd4831f61a5
#
_entry.id   fa414940963b4a2fde629cd4831f61a5
#
_cell.length_a   1.000
_cell.length_b   1.000
_cell.length_c   1.000
_cell.angle_alpha   90.00
_cell.angle_beta   90.00
_cell.angle_gamma   90.00
#
_symmetry.space_group_name_H-M   'P 1'
#
loop_
_entity.id
_entity.type
_entity.pdbx_description
1 polymer ?
#
loop_
_entity_poly.entity_id
_entity_poly.type
_entity_poly.pdbx_seq_one_letter_code
_entity_poly.pdbx_strand_id
1 'polypeptide(L)'
;MYNKPLTIAATTLLLCSPVMILTSCEGKKDSAGQMPALVPEVQVTKLVTRDVPIRQEWVGTLRGTEDAEIRSQVTGYLLSKDYKDGAYVKKGQVLFQIDPRPFQATLDQAQGRLEQYEATLKKYKLDVERYTPLVKTGSVSRKQLDDALQQVQETEAAIATAKAQVDEAKINLKFTTITAPISGLAGLATPSIGNLLTPSSPNPLTTISAIDPIRVDFSVSEQDFLNSMDSNLAKEKHLKFDVILANGTEFPMQGEPVAIDRNVDDQHRGPYSQSEPDAPSRHVRPRPRHGEDFGKRHAGSPARHPLRPERQIHHLSG
;
A
#
# COMPACT_ATOMS: atom_id res chain seq x y z
N MET A 1 -39.50 10.36 -44.83
CA MET A 1 -39.66 11.13 -46.10
C MET A 1 -38.61 10.53 -47.02
N TYR A 2 -39.00 9.59 -47.91
CA TYR A 2 -39.23 9.76 -49.36
C TYR A 2 -37.87 10.02 -50.06
N ASN A 3 -37.37 9.28 -51.05
CA ASN A 3 -38.02 8.45 -52.04
C ASN A 3 -36.98 7.63 -52.81
N LYS A 4 -37.31 6.42 -53.16
CA LYS A 4 -36.85 5.74 -54.37
C LYS A 4 -37.64 6.30 -55.59
N PRO A 5 -37.25 6.09 -56.86
CA PRO A 5 -37.60 4.91 -57.65
C PRO A 5 -36.50 4.49 -58.65
N LEU A 6 -36.41 3.27 -59.07
CA LEU A 6 -37.24 2.32 -59.83
C LEU A 6 -37.25 2.54 -61.37
N THR A 7 -36.93 1.42 -62.04
CA THR A 7 -37.50 0.88 -63.28
C THR A 7 -36.87 1.34 -64.60
N ILE A 8 -36.78 0.58 -65.70
CA ILE A 8 -37.47 -0.60 -66.30
C ILE A 8 -36.65 -0.92 -67.56
N ALA A 9 -36.24 -2.10 -67.87
CA ALA A 9 -36.75 -3.12 -68.77
C ALA A 9 -36.93 -2.72 -70.25
N ALA A 10 -36.42 -3.53 -71.13
CA ALA A 10 -37.14 -4.25 -72.22
C ALA A 10 -36.17 -4.66 -73.35
N THR A 11 -35.92 -5.94 -73.48
CA THR A 11 -36.38 -6.82 -74.53
C THR A 11 -36.51 -6.25 -75.99
N THR A 12 -35.73 -6.81 -76.91
CA THR A 12 -36.30 -7.35 -78.15
C THR A 12 -35.32 -8.27 -78.90
N LEU A 13 -35.83 -9.38 -79.16
CA LEU A 13 -35.64 -10.53 -80.05
C LEU A 13 -35.59 -10.12 -81.48
N LEU A 14 -34.75 -10.70 -82.39
CA LEU A 14 -35.13 -11.31 -83.65
C LEU A 14 -33.94 -11.86 -84.44
N LEU A 15 -33.93 -13.12 -84.60
CA LEU A 15 -33.75 -13.99 -85.78
C LEU A 15 -33.16 -13.34 -87.00
N CYS A 16 -32.13 -13.90 -87.64
CA CYS A 16 -32.23 -14.62 -88.89
C CYS A 16 -30.88 -15.26 -89.32
N SER A 17 -30.98 -16.42 -89.82
CA SER A 17 -30.07 -17.41 -90.40
C SER A 17 -29.60 -17.03 -91.81
N PRO A 18 -28.92 -17.93 -92.50
CA PRO A 18 -27.49 -18.01 -92.80
C PRO A 18 -27.18 -17.85 -94.29
N VAL A 19 -25.93 -17.61 -94.63
CA VAL A 19 -25.44 -17.99 -95.98
C VAL A 19 -23.95 -18.33 -95.96
N MET A 20 -23.69 -19.57 -96.36
CA MET A 20 -22.40 -20.09 -96.74
C MET A 20 -21.91 -19.41 -98.03
N ILE A 21 -20.63 -19.01 -98.03
CA ILE A 21 -19.80 -19.00 -99.24
C ILE A 21 -18.36 -19.35 -98.89
N LEU A 22 -17.91 -20.49 -99.43
CA LEU A 22 -16.55 -20.92 -99.52
C LEU A 22 -15.82 -20.10 -100.62
N THR A 23 -14.65 -19.53 -100.27
CA THR A 23 -13.55 -19.32 -101.23
C THR A 23 -12.23 -19.23 -100.53
N SER A 24 -11.44 -20.23 -100.71
CA SER A 24 -10.10 -20.33 -101.27
C SER A 24 -8.95 -19.46 -100.72
N CYS A 25 -7.97 -20.18 -100.22
CA CYS A 25 -6.51 -19.92 -100.06
C CYS A 25 -5.91 -18.63 -100.61
N GLU A 26 -5.15 -17.97 -99.75
CA GLU A 26 -3.77 -17.55 -100.13
C GLU A 26 -2.98 -17.31 -98.91
N GLY A 27 -1.78 -17.92 -98.81
CA GLY A 27 -0.91 -17.84 -97.64
C GLY A 27 -0.20 -16.52 -97.62
N LYS A 28 -0.23 -15.90 -96.48
CA LYS A 28 0.64 -14.85 -96.13
C LYS A 28 1.14 -15.09 -94.74
N LYS A 29 2.44 -15.28 -94.62
CA LYS A 29 3.14 -15.28 -93.35
C LYS A 29 3.02 -13.92 -92.73
N ASP A 30 2.18 -13.79 -91.75
CA ASP A 30 2.14 -12.61 -90.93
C ASP A 30 2.69 -12.95 -89.53
N SER A 31 3.70 -12.17 -89.20
CA SER A 31 4.34 -11.99 -87.95
C SER A 31 3.46 -12.28 -86.74
N ALA A 32 3.99 -13.12 -85.86
CA ALA A 32 3.45 -13.34 -84.52
C ALA A 32 3.19 -11.99 -83.85
N GLY A 33 1.94 -11.59 -83.81
CA GLY A 33 1.51 -10.45 -83.04
C GLY A 33 1.84 -10.68 -81.56
N GLN A 34 2.80 -9.95 -81.05
CA GLN A 34 2.97 -9.81 -79.62
C GLN A 34 1.66 -9.32 -79.04
N MET A 35 0.95 -10.18 -78.36
CA MET A 35 -0.13 -9.71 -77.49
C MET A 35 0.48 -8.67 -76.55
N PRO A 36 -0.10 -7.49 -76.47
CA PRO A 36 0.32 -6.51 -75.47
C PRO A 36 0.10 -7.15 -74.10
N ALA A 37 1.16 -7.30 -73.34
CA ALA A 37 1.09 -7.74 -71.96
C ALA A 37 0.09 -6.80 -71.26
N LEU A 38 -1.03 -7.34 -70.82
CA LEU A 38 -1.96 -6.62 -69.93
C LEU A 38 -1.18 -6.30 -68.65
N VAL A 39 -0.65 -5.10 -68.60
CA VAL A 39 -0.08 -4.61 -67.34
C VAL A 39 -1.23 -4.38 -66.37
N PRO A 40 -1.30 -5.15 -65.29
CA PRO A 40 -2.39 -4.92 -64.32
C PRO A 40 -2.28 -3.53 -63.76
N GLU A 41 -3.32 -2.76 -63.84
CA GLU A 41 -3.43 -1.44 -63.23
C GLU A 41 -3.56 -1.64 -61.74
N VAL A 42 -2.46 -1.35 -61.00
CA VAL A 42 -2.43 -1.46 -59.54
C VAL A 42 -2.65 -0.08 -58.92
N GLN A 43 -3.65 0.00 -58.07
CA GLN A 43 -3.84 1.20 -57.28
C GLN A 43 -2.76 1.27 -56.20
N VAL A 44 -1.93 2.27 -56.26
CA VAL A 44 -0.91 2.57 -55.26
C VAL A 44 -1.41 3.67 -54.32
N THR A 45 -1.48 3.36 -53.05
CA THR A 45 -1.79 4.35 -52.03
C THR A 45 -0.46 4.84 -51.41
N LYS A 46 -0.30 6.15 -51.34
CA LYS A 46 0.87 6.76 -50.72
C LYS A 46 0.85 6.43 -49.23
N LEU A 47 1.86 5.72 -48.76
CA LEU A 47 2.04 5.46 -47.33
C LEU A 47 2.31 6.76 -46.58
N VAL A 48 1.48 7.08 -45.64
CA VAL A 48 1.68 8.20 -44.72
C VAL A 48 2.36 7.62 -43.47
N THR A 49 3.61 7.97 -43.27
CA THR A 49 4.33 7.65 -42.02
C THR A 49 3.88 8.62 -40.95
N ARG A 50 3.38 8.09 -39.85
CA ARG A 50 3.04 8.85 -38.63
C ARG A 50 3.54 8.10 -37.41
N ASP A 51 3.89 8.85 -36.39
CA ASP A 51 4.25 8.26 -35.11
C ASP A 51 3.00 7.65 -34.48
N VAL A 52 3.09 6.38 -34.10
CA VAL A 52 2.02 5.65 -33.40
C VAL A 52 2.49 5.43 -31.98
N PRO A 53 1.79 5.96 -30.97
CA PRO A 53 2.15 5.70 -29.59
C PRO A 53 1.92 4.24 -29.25
N ILE A 54 2.92 3.60 -28.66
CA ILE A 54 2.79 2.25 -28.10
C ILE A 54 2.20 2.42 -26.70
N ARG A 55 1.01 1.88 -26.49
CA ARG A 55 0.35 1.87 -25.18
C ARG A 55 0.43 0.47 -24.59
N GLN A 56 0.80 0.37 -23.33
CA GLN A 56 0.72 -0.85 -22.53
C GLN A 56 -0.25 -0.62 -21.39
N GLU A 57 -1.06 -1.64 -21.08
CA GLU A 57 -2.04 -1.59 -20.03
C GLU A 57 -1.71 -2.62 -18.95
N TRP A 58 -1.74 -2.20 -17.70
CA TRP A 58 -1.52 -3.06 -16.54
C TRP A 58 -2.68 -2.93 -15.58
N VAL A 59 -3.05 -4.04 -14.94
CA VAL A 59 -4.05 -4.02 -13.88
C VAL A 59 -3.41 -3.50 -12.60
N GLY A 60 -4.01 -2.46 -12.01
CA GLY A 60 -3.53 -1.84 -10.79
C GLY A 60 -4.61 -1.76 -9.72
N THR A 61 -4.18 -1.55 -8.49
CA THR A 61 -5.03 -1.31 -7.34
C THR A 61 -4.82 0.10 -6.83
N LEU A 62 -5.93 0.83 -6.67
CA LEU A 62 -5.93 2.16 -6.05
C LEU A 62 -5.83 2.00 -4.53
N ARG A 63 -4.88 2.70 -3.92
CA ARG A 63 -4.69 2.75 -2.47
C ARG A 63 -4.49 4.19 -2.01
N GLY A 64 -4.78 4.45 -0.73
CA GLY A 64 -4.35 5.69 -0.09
C GLY A 64 -2.81 5.78 -0.11
N THR A 65 -2.30 7.00 -0.19
CA THR A 65 -0.85 7.22 -0.11
C THR A 65 -0.31 6.81 1.25
N GLU A 66 -1.08 7.06 2.30
CA GLU A 66 -0.78 6.69 3.69
C GLU A 66 -2.04 6.14 4.34
N ASP A 67 -1.89 5.05 5.08
CA ASP A 67 -2.93 4.47 5.92
C ASP A 67 -2.50 4.59 7.38
N ALA A 68 -3.27 5.30 8.19
CA ALA A 68 -3.04 5.47 9.61
C ALA A 68 -4.03 4.63 10.43
N GLU A 69 -3.53 3.64 11.12
CA GLU A 69 -4.30 2.89 12.10
C GLU A 69 -4.46 3.69 13.39
N ILE A 70 -5.68 3.95 13.80
CA ILE A 70 -6.00 4.69 15.02
C ILE A 70 -6.20 3.68 16.15
N ARG A 71 -5.35 3.78 17.17
CA ARG A 71 -5.37 2.92 18.36
C ARG A 71 -5.42 3.76 19.62
N SER A 72 -6.01 3.22 20.70
CA SER A 72 -5.93 3.85 22.02
C SER A 72 -4.51 3.72 22.57
N GLN A 73 -4.01 4.79 23.21
CA GLN A 73 -2.74 4.78 23.94
C GLN A 73 -2.93 4.63 25.45
N VAL A 74 -4.18 4.79 25.92
CA VAL A 74 -4.55 4.65 27.33
C VAL A 74 -5.74 3.72 27.49
N THR A 75 -5.90 3.14 28.68
CA THR A 75 -7.04 2.29 29.00
C THR A 75 -8.17 3.14 29.57
N GLY A 76 -9.36 3.06 28.99
CA GLY A 76 -10.52 3.78 29.48
C GLY A 76 -11.78 3.52 28.67
N TYR A 77 -12.93 3.98 29.17
CA TYR A 77 -14.20 3.81 28.49
C TYR A 77 -14.38 4.85 27.38
N LEU A 78 -14.89 4.40 26.24
CA LEU A 78 -15.24 5.29 25.12
C LEU A 78 -16.52 6.04 25.44
N LEU A 79 -16.44 7.38 25.49
CA LEU A 79 -17.59 8.26 25.78
C LEU A 79 -18.29 8.71 24.50
N SER A 80 -17.53 9.12 23.49
CA SER A 80 -18.11 9.60 22.22
C SER A 80 -17.27 9.20 21.02
N LYS A 81 -17.95 9.18 19.87
CA LYS A 81 -17.37 9.12 18.54
C LYS A 81 -17.82 10.37 17.78
N ASP A 82 -16.88 11.22 17.42
CA ASP A 82 -17.15 12.56 16.91
C ASP A 82 -16.95 12.67 15.39
N TYR A 83 -17.01 11.56 14.68
CA TYR A 83 -16.98 11.50 13.22
C TYR A 83 -18.03 10.52 12.69
N LYS A 84 -18.38 10.65 11.41
CA LYS A 84 -19.25 9.70 10.70
C LYS A 84 -18.39 8.69 9.96
N ASP A 85 -18.76 7.42 10.06
CA ASP A 85 -18.10 6.34 9.31
C ASP A 85 -18.10 6.66 7.80
N GLY A 86 -16.95 6.47 7.15
CA GLY A 86 -16.79 6.80 5.74
C GLY A 86 -16.69 8.29 5.42
N ALA A 87 -16.63 9.17 6.42
CA ALA A 87 -16.49 10.61 6.17
C ALA A 87 -15.01 11.02 6.02
N TYR A 88 -14.80 12.09 5.29
CA TYR A 88 -13.50 12.74 5.22
C TYR A 88 -13.21 13.51 6.52
N VAL A 89 -12.07 13.24 7.12
CA VAL A 89 -11.59 13.89 8.35
C VAL A 89 -10.33 14.70 8.08
N LYS A 90 -10.15 15.79 8.81
CA LYS A 90 -8.94 16.62 8.71
C LYS A 90 -7.94 16.23 9.79
N LYS A 91 -6.66 16.39 9.49
CA LYS A 91 -5.59 16.23 10.49
C LYS A 91 -5.87 17.08 11.73
N GLY A 92 -5.79 16.48 12.93
CA GLY A 92 -6.10 17.11 14.22
C GLY A 92 -7.58 17.08 14.59
N GLN A 93 -8.49 16.65 13.73
CA GLN A 93 -9.90 16.49 14.06
C GLN A 93 -10.08 15.41 15.13
N VAL A 94 -10.91 15.68 16.13
CA VAL A 94 -11.26 14.71 17.17
C VAL A 94 -12.09 13.59 16.56
N LEU A 95 -11.72 12.36 16.84
CA LEU A 95 -12.38 11.13 16.37
C LEU A 95 -13.12 10.44 17.51
N PHE A 96 -12.43 10.26 18.62
CA PHE A 96 -12.94 9.55 19.78
C PHE A 96 -12.56 10.27 21.06
N GLN A 97 -13.43 10.20 22.06
CA GLN A 97 -13.20 10.71 23.39
C GLN A 97 -13.29 9.56 24.40
N ILE A 98 -12.21 9.31 25.11
CA ILE A 98 -12.13 8.41 26.26
C ILE A 98 -12.48 9.21 27.52
N ASP A 99 -12.98 8.56 28.56
CA ASP A 99 -13.29 9.21 29.84
C ASP A 99 -12.06 9.91 30.44
N PRO A 100 -11.99 11.25 30.46
CA PRO A 100 -10.82 11.99 30.92
C PRO A 100 -10.77 12.12 32.45
N ARG A 101 -11.86 11.85 33.17
CA ARG A 101 -11.99 12.15 34.61
C ARG A 101 -10.92 11.48 35.49
N PRO A 102 -10.56 10.19 35.31
CA PRO A 102 -9.49 9.57 36.08
C PRO A 102 -8.12 10.20 35.81
N PHE A 103 -7.86 10.57 34.54
CA PHE A 103 -6.60 11.19 34.14
C PHE A 103 -6.50 12.63 34.63
N GLN A 104 -7.61 13.38 34.65
CA GLN A 104 -7.67 14.71 35.22
C GLN A 104 -7.38 14.67 36.72
N ALA A 105 -7.98 13.75 37.48
CA ALA A 105 -7.72 13.58 38.90
C ALA A 105 -6.23 13.25 39.16
N THR A 106 -5.59 12.42 38.33
CA THR A 106 -4.18 12.12 38.43
C THR A 106 -3.31 13.36 38.15
N LEU A 107 -3.68 14.16 37.16
CA LEU A 107 -3.01 15.44 36.87
C LEU A 107 -3.11 16.42 38.04
N ASP A 108 -4.30 16.58 38.60
CA ASP A 108 -4.55 17.47 39.74
C ASP A 108 -3.73 17.04 40.99
N GLN A 109 -3.64 15.73 41.23
CA GLN A 109 -2.78 15.15 42.29
C GLN A 109 -1.31 15.47 42.07
N ALA A 110 -0.81 15.29 40.82
CA ALA A 110 0.59 15.58 40.49
C ALA A 110 0.90 17.07 40.63
N GLN A 111 -0.03 17.95 40.23
CA GLN A 111 0.10 19.41 40.39
C GLN A 111 0.14 19.80 41.86
N GLY A 112 -0.76 19.26 42.68
CA GLY A 112 -0.78 19.57 44.12
C GLY A 112 0.55 19.14 44.79
N ARG A 113 1.16 18.04 44.34
CA ARG A 113 2.46 17.61 44.83
C ARG A 113 3.58 18.55 44.40
N LEU A 114 3.55 19.04 43.17
CA LEU A 114 4.49 20.05 42.68
C LEU A 114 4.40 21.33 43.50
N GLU A 115 3.18 21.85 43.73
CA GLU A 115 2.93 23.05 44.54
C GLU A 115 3.46 22.88 45.98
N GLN A 116 3.31 21.68 46.57
CA GLN A 116 3.83 21.41 47.90
C GLN A 116 5.37 21.55 47.93
N TYR A 117 6.09 20.99 46.93
CA TYR A 117 7.54 21.13 46.86
C TYR A 117 7.98 22.57 46.59
N GLU A 118 7.24 23.30 45.74
CA GLU A 118 7.51 24.73 45.47
C GLU A 118 7.37 25.58 46.73
N ALA A 119 6.31 25.33 47.52
CA ALA A 119 6.14 25.98 48.81
C ALA A 119 7.26 25.65 49.80
N THR A 120 7.71 24.39 49.81
CA THR A 120 8.83 23.94 50.65
C THR A 120 10.14 24.59 50.22
N LEU A 121 10.42 24.68 48.90
CA LEU A 121 11.57 25.40 48.37
C LEU A 121 11.59 26.86 48.78
N LYS A 122 10.43 27.52 48.70
CA LYS A 122 10.31 28.91 49.13
C LYS A 122 10.69 29.08 50.61
N LYS A 123 10.22 28.16 51.45
CA LYS A 123 10.62 28.16 52.88
C LYS A 123 12.13 28.05 53.05
N TYR A 124 12.80 27.05 52.42
CA TYR A 124 14.22 26.86 52.54
C TYR A 124 15.03 28.02 51.95
N LYS A 125 14.62 28.61 50.85
CA LYS A 125 15.25 29.84 50.31
C LYS A 125 15.18 31.00 51.29
N LEU A 126 14.07 31.18 52.00
CA LEU A 126 13.95 32.19 53.06
C LEU A 126 14.88 31.88 54.25
N ASP A 127 15.05 30.62 54.60
CA ASP A 127 15.99 30.24 55.69
C ASP A 127 17.42 30.51 55.28
N VAL A 128 17.83 30.22 54.04
CA VAL A 128 19.15 30.59 53.50
C VAL A 128 19.38 32.10 53.52
N GLU A 129 18.39 32.84 53.03
CA GLU A 129 18.44 34.32 53.06
C GLU A 129 18.61 34.88 54.48
N ARG A 130 17.94 34.29 55.45
CA ARG A 130 18.01 34.65 56.87
C ARG A 130 19.34 34.26 57.48
N TYR A 131 19.87 33.05 57.23
CA TYR A 131 21.10 32.56 57.85
C TYR A 131 22.34 33.21 57.27
N THR A 132 22.34 33.58 55.99
CA THR A 132 23.49 34.16 55.29
C THR A 132 24.09 35.38 56.05
N PRO A 133 23.36 36.43 56.51
CA PRO A 133 23.91 37.53 57.27
C PRO A 133 24.28 37.12 58.68
N LEU A 134 23.58 36.16 59.31
CA LEU A 134 23.76 35.77 60.70
C LEU A 134 25.06 34.94 60.88
N VAL A 135 25.46 34.20 59.86
CA VAL A 135 26.79 33.49 59.87
C VAL A 135 27.95 34.50 59.88
N LYS A 136 27.79 35.64 59.17
CA LYS A 136 28.81 36.69 59.15
C LYS A 136 29.03 37.36 60.56
N THR A 137 27.97 37.44 61.37
CA THR A 137 28.00 37.98 62.72
C THR A 137 28.30 36.94 63.77
N GLY A 138 28.53 35.66 63.40
CA GLY A 138 28.78 34.55 64.32
C GLY A 138 27.54 34.07 65.09
N SER A 139 26.35 34.60 64.83
CA SER A 139 25.10 34.25 65.52
C SER A 139 24.51 32.90 65.09
N VAL A 140 24.91 32.36 63.93
CA VAL A 140 24.50 31.06 63.40
C VAL A 140 25.75 30.31 62.91
N SER A 141 25.79 28.97 63.09
CA SER A 141 26.92 28.16 62.63
C SER A 141 26.94 28.03 61.10
N ARG A 142 28.15 27.89 60.51
CA ARG A 142 28.30 27.58 59.08
C ARG A 142 27.54 26.33 58.68
N LYS A 143 27.58 25.29 59.54
CA LYS A 143 26.89 24.04 59.31
C LYS A 143 25.39 24.26 59.07
N GLN A 144 24.73 25.13 59.84
CA GLN A 144 23.27 25.42 59.64
C GLN A 144 22.98 26.09 58.31
N LEU A 145 23.88 26.93 57.80
CA LEU A 145 23.73 27.52 56.46
C LEU A 145 23.96 26.45 55.38
N ASP A 146 24.98 25.58 55.54
CA ASP A 146 25.28 24.51 54.58
C ASP A 146 24.15 23.50 54.54
N ASP A 147 23.59 23.11 55.69
CA ASP A 147 22.40 22.23 55.77
C ASP A 147 21.18 22.85 55.04
N ALA A 148 20.93 24.18 55.21
CA ALA A 148 19.85 24.85 54.50
C ALA A 148 20.09 24.93 53.00
N LEU A 149 21.32 25.15 52.52
CA LEU A 149 21.68 25.13 51.12
C LEU A 149 21.48 23.75 50.53
N GLN A 150 21.85 22.68 51.23
CA GLN A 150 21.62 21.30 50.80
C GLN A 150 20.10 21.02 50.67
N GLN A 151 19.29 21.45 51.65
CA GLN A 151 17.81 21.30 51.56
C GLN A 151 17.20 22.02 50.36
N VAL A 152 17.76 23.18 49.99
CA VAL A 152 17.34 23.87 48.75
C VAL A 152 17.64 22.99 47.54
N GLN A 153 18.86 22.42 47.41
CA GLN A 153 19.25 21.57 46.30
C GLN A 153 18.43 20.27 46.23
N GLU A 154 18.19 19.62 47.38
CA GLU A 154 17.35 18.43 47.47
C GLU A 154 15.91 18.72 47.03
N THR A 155 15.35 19.87 47.45
CA THR A 155 14.00 20.26 47.10
C THR A 155 13.90 20.67 45.62
N GLU A 156 14.92 21.31 45.06
CA GLU A 156 14.98 21.63 43.62
C GLU A 156 15.00 20.33 42.77
N ALA A 157 15.74 19.32 43.21
CA ALA A 157 15.70 18.00 42.56
C ALA A 157 14.34 17.32 42.69
N ALA A 158 13.66 17.44 43.85
CA ALA A 158 12.30 16.93 44.04
C ALA A 158 11.28 17.65 43.14
N ILE A 159 11.43 18.97 42.94
CA ILE A 159 10.59 19.77 42.03
C ILE A 159 10.78 19.30 40.57
N ALA A 160 12.04 19.03 40.16
CA ALA A 160 12.27 18.51 38.80
C ALA A 160 11.57 17.18 38.58
N THR A 161 11.61 16.27 39.57
CA THR A 161 10.87 15.00 39.50
C THR A 161 9.36 15.19 39.48
N ALA A 162 8.83 16.08 40.33
CA ALA A 162 7.38 16.38 40.35
C ALA A 162 6.89 17.01 39.04
N LYS A 163 7.69 17.88 38.41
CA LYS A 163 7.39 18.43 37.09
C LYS A 163 7.27 17.34 36.03
N ALA A 164 8.21 16.38 36.03
CA ALA A 164 8.15 15.24 35.10
C ALA A 164 6.86 14.42 35.31
N GLN A 165 6.43 14.23 36.59
CA GLN A 165 5.16 13.53 36.87
C GLN A 165 3.92 14.30 36.38
N VAL A 166 3.93 15.64 36.50
CA VAL A 166 2.89 16.50 35.94
C VAL A 166 2.84 16.39 34.42
N ASP A 167 4.00 16.38 33.77
CA ASP A 167 4.06 16.28 32.30
C ASP A 167 3.61 14.90 31.81
N GLU A 168 3.96 13.82 32.51
CA GLU A 168 3.44 12.47 32.23
C GLU A 168 1.90 12.43 32.36
N ALA A 169 1.34 12.97 33.44
CA ALA A 169 -0.09 13.02 33.63
C ALA A 169 -0.82 13.83 32.55
N LYS A 170 -0.22 14.97 32.09
CA LYS A 170 -0.74 15.76 30.97
C LYS A 170 -0.74 14.96 29.67
N ILE A 171 0.31 14.21 29.39
CA ILE A 171 0.40 13.38 28.19
C ILE A 171 -0.69 12.31 28.22
N ASN A 172 -0.88 11.64 29.36
CA ASN A 172 -1.90 10.61 29.53
C ASN A 172 -3.32 11.21 29.38
N LEU A 173 -3.56 12.39 29.91
CA LEU A 173 -4.80 13.12 29.71
C LEU A 173 -5.02 13.49 28.23
N LYS A 174 -3.97 13.94 27.54
CA LYS A 174 -4.05 14.22 26.10
C LYS A 174 -4.42 12.98 25.28
N PHE A 175 -3.95 11.82 25.66
CA PHE A 175 -4.27 10.56 24.98
C PHE A 175 -5.74 10.13 25.16
N THR A 176 -6.50 10.73 26.07
CA THR A 176 -7.94 10.48 26.15
C THR A 176 -8.72 11.10 25.00
N THR A 177 -8.16 12.11 24.32
CA THR A 177 -8.73 12.72 23.12
C THR A 177 -7.96 12.19 21.90
N ILE A 178 -8.58 11.29 21.17
CA ILE A 178 -7.97 10.65 20.00
C ILE A 178 -8.28 11.49 18.77
N THR A 179 -7.24 11.99 18.12
CA THR A 179 -7.35 12.85 16.94
C THR A 179 -6.77 12.19 15.70
N ALA A 180 -7.20 12.62 14.52
CA ALA A 180 -6.68 12.16 13.24
C ALA A 180 -5.23 12.63 13.03
N PRO A 181 -4.25 11.74 12.81
CA PRO A 181 -2.85 12.11 12.55
C PRO A 181 -2.65 12.64 11.13
N ILE A 182 -3.49 12.21 10.19
CA ILE A 182 -3.49 12.59 8.77
C ILE A 182 -4.89 13.03 8.36
N SER A 183 -4.99 13.76 7.25
CA SER A 183 -6.29 14.04 6.61
C SER A 183 -6.61 12.92 5.62
N GLY A 184 -7.86 12.46 5.58
CA GLY A 184 -8.26 11.37 4.69
C GLY A 184 -9.65 10.84 4.98
N LEU A 185 -9.98 9.72 4.36
CA LEU A 185 -11.24 9.02 4.54
C LEU A 185 -11.14 8.11 5.78
N ALA A 186 -12.01 8.35 6.78
CA ALA A 186 -12.07 7.52 7.97
C ALA A 186 -12.92 6.29 7.72
N GLY A 187 -12.40 5.12 8.08
CA GLY A 187 -13.09 3.84 8.00
C GLY A 187 -14.20 3.69 9.02
N LEU A 188 -14.74 2.47 9.10
CA LEU A 188 -15.73 2.10 10.09
C LEU A 188 -15.10 2.06 11.48
N ALA A 189 -15.82 2.56 12.49
CA ALA A 189 -15.42 2.40 13.88
C ALA A 189 -15.66 0.96 14.35
N THR A 190 -14.62 0.33 14.87
CA THR A 190 -14.73 -1.02 15.44
C THR A 190 -15.45 -1.02 16.81
N PRO A 191 -15.12 -0.09 17.76
CA PRO A 191 -15.73 -0.08 19.09
C PRO A 191 -17.05 0.70 19.13
N SER A 192 -17.95 0.24 19.99
CA SER A 192 -19.16 0.97 20.36
C SER A 192 -18.91 1.86 21.56
N ILE A 193 -19.71 2.94 21.69
CA ILE A 193 -19.71 3.82 22.86
C ILE A 193 -20.00 2.96 24.11
N GLY A 194 -19.23 3.19 25.17
CA GLY A 194 -19.27 2.42 26.40
C GLY A 194 -18.30 1.23 26.45
N ASN A 195 -17.64 0.88 25.35
CA ASN A 195 -16.63 -0.17 25.36
C ASN A 195 -15.37 0.29 26.11
N LEU A 196 -14.73 -0.64 26.79
CA LEU A 196 -13.41 -0.43 27.37
C LEU A 196 -12.35 -0.54 26.26
N LEU A 197 -11.60 0.52 26.05
CA LEU A 197 -10.45 0.54 25.14
C LEU A 197 -9.17 0.23 25.89
N THR A 198 -8.27 -0.51 25.25
CA THR A 198 -6.94 -0.82 25.79
C THR A 198 -5.88 -0.69 24.70
N PRO A 199 -4.65 -0.28 25.03
CA PRO A 199 -3.54 -0.21 24.06
C PRO A 199 -3.19 -1.57 23.43
N SER A 200 -3.47 -2.67 24.14
CA SER A 200 -3.18 -4.04 23.72
C SER A 200 -4.26 -4.63 22.80
N SER A 201 -5.28 -3.87 22.41
CA SER A 201 -6.33 -4.37 21.51
C SER A 201 -5.72 -4.78 20.17
N PRO A 202 -5.99 -6.00 19.66
CA PRO A 202 -5.45 -6.45 18.38
C PRO A 202 -5.98 -5.62 17.21
N ASN A 203 -7.22 -5.16 17.29
CA ASN A 203 -7.87 -4.40 16.23
C ASN A 203 -7.72 -2.89 16.45
N PRO A 204 -7.45 -2.11 15.40
CA PRO A 204 -7.52 -0.65 15.47
C PRO A 204 -8.95 -0.19 15.72
N LEU A 205 -9.09 1.01 16.28
CA LEU A 205 -10.40 1.66 16.47
C LEU A 205 -11.03 2.03 15.12
N THR A 206 -10.21 2.49 14.21
CA THR A 206 -10.52 2.80 12.80
C THR A 206 -9.21 2.96 12.03
N THR A 207 -9.30 3.02 10.71
CA THR A 207 -8.16 3.35 9.83
C THR A 207 -8.52 4.61 9.05
N ILE A 208 -7.56 5.51 8.88
CA ILE A 208 -7.72 6.69 8.04
C ILE A 208 -6.81 6.53 6.84
N SER A 209 -7.38 6.60 5.62
CA SER A 209 -6.65 6.50 4.36
C SER A 209 -6.56 7.88 3.70
N ALA A 210 -5.34 8.33 3.45
CA ALA A 210 -5.10 9.55 2.70
C ALA A 210 -5.36 9.27 1.22
N ILE A 211 -6.44 9.86 0.67
CA ILE A 211 -6.88 9.65 -0.71
C ILE A 211 -6.44 10.75 -1.67
N ASP A 212 -5.74 11.77 -1.18
CA ASP A 212 -5.21 12.88 -1.97
C ASP A 212 -3.78 13.20 -1.47
N PRO A 213 -2.75 12.94 -2.28
CA PRO A 213 -2.80 12.21 -3.55
C PRO A 213 -3.14 10.71 -3.39
N ILE A 214 -3.72 10.11 -4.44
CA ILE A 214 -3.98 8.68 -4.48
C ILE A 214 -2.79 7.95 -5.10
N ARG A 215 -2.52 6.73 -4.64
CA ARG A 215 -1.48 5.85 -5.16
C ARG A 215 -2.10 4.70 -5.95
N VAL A 216 -1.45 4.34 -7.04
CA VAL A 216 -1.80 3.17 -7.85
C VAL A 216 -0.65 2.19 -7.78
N ASP A 217 -0.90 1.01 -7.24
CA ASP A 217 0.07 -0.09 -7.23
C ASP A 217 -0.29 -1.05 -8.37
N PHE A 218 0.64 -1.30 -9.28
CA PHE A 218 0.46 -2.23 -10.38
C PHE A 218 1.72 -3.08 -10.57
N SER A 219 1.51 -4.31 -11.07
CA SER A 219 2.60 -5.25 -11.30
C SER A 219 2.95 -5.27 -12.79
N VAL A 220 4.24 -5.20 -13.08
CA VAL A 220 4.79 -5.29 -14.43
C VAL A 220 5.52 -6.62 -14.56
N SER A 221 5.33 -7.34 -15.68
CA SER A 221 6.08 -8.58 -15.93
C SER A 221 7.57 -8.30 -16.08
N GLU A 222 8.42 -9.24 -15.69
CA GLU A 222 9.88 -9.11 -15.84
C GLU A 222 10.28 -8.90 -17.32
N GLN A 223 9.59 -9.56 -18.24
CA GLN A 223 9.81 -9.39 -19.68
C GLN A 223 9.50 -7.96 -20.14
N ASP A 224 8.37 -7.40 -19.72
CA ASP A 224 7.98 -6.04 -20.08
C ASP A 224 8.93 -5.03 -19.47
N PHE A 225 9.36 -5.26 -18.25
CA PHE A 225 10.34 -4.43 -17.57
C PHE A 225 11.69 -4.41 -18.30
N LEU A 226 12.22 -5.59 -18.66
CA LEU A 226 13.46 -5.71 -19.40
C LEU A 226 13.37 -5.09 -20.80
N ASN A 227 12.28 -5.35 -21.51
CA ASN A 227 12.03 -4.73 -22.83
C ASN A 227 11.95 -3.19 -22.74
N SER A 228 11.39 -2.66 -21.65
CA SER A 228 11.34 -1.21 -21.43
C SER A 228 12.71 -0.62 -21.12
N MET A 229 13.58 -1.37 -20.43
CA MET A 229 14.96 -0.95 -20.14
C MET A 229 15.81 -0.88 -21.40
N ASP A 230 15.67 -1.83 -22.33
CA ASP A 230 16.40 -1.84 -23.60
C ASP A 230 15.99 -0.73 -24.56
N SER A 231 14.76 -0.25 -24.47
CA SER A 231 14.18 0.74 -25.38
C SER A 231 14.46 2.20 -25.01
N ASN A 232 15.48 2.55 -24.21
CA ASN A 232 15.77 3.91 -23.73
C ASN A 232 14.61 4.62 -22.99
N LEU A 233 13.43 4.00 -22.90
CA LEU A 233 12.26 4.53 -22.18
C LEU A 233 12.55 4.71 -20.68
N ALA A 234 13.41 3.86 -20.11
CA ALA A 234 13.86 3.99 -18.72
C ALA A 234 14.73 5.24 -18.45
N LYS A 235 15.26 5.89 -19.51
CA LYS A 235 16.05 7.12 -19.38
C LYS A 235 15.19 8.38 -19.47
N GLU A 236 13.96 8.28 -19.99
CA GLU A 236 13.03 9.39 -20.00
C GLU A 236 12.37 9.51 -18.61
N LYS A 237 12.81 10.48 -17.87
CA LYS A 237 12.31 10.89 -16.54
C LYS A 237 10.82 11.27 -16.51
N HIS A 238 10.08 11.08 -17.58
CA HIS A 238 8.72 11.59 -17.77
C HIS A 238 7.75 10.54 -18.34
N LEU A 239 7.84 9.29 -17.83
CA LEU A 239 6.76 8.33 -18.10
C LEU A 239 5.47 8.86 -17.47
N LYS A 240 4.48 9.10 -18.31
CA LYS A 240 3.15 9.51 -17.87
C LYS A 240 2.23 8.28 -17.87
N PHE A 241 1.52 8.13 -16.79
CA PHE A 241 0.55 7.05 -16.63
C PHE A 241 -0.85 7.62 -16.62
N ASP A 242 -1.70 7.10 -17.50
CA ASP A 242 -3.12 7.38 -17.50
C ASP A 242 -3.83 6.27 -16.73
N VAL A 243 -4.75 6.62 -15.84
CA VAL A 243 -5.50 5.65 -15.04
C VAL A 243 -6.91 5.51 -15.60
N ILE A 244 -7.25 4.29 -16.01
CA ILE A 244 -8.59 3.94 -16.48
C ILE A 244 -9.32 3.24 -15.33
N LEU A 245 -10.42 3.82 -14.87
CA LEU A 245 -11.22 3.26 -13.80
C LEU A 245 -12.02 2.04 -14.28
N ALA A 246 -12.50 1.21 -13.34
CA ALA A 246 -13.26 -0.01 -13.63
C ALA A 246 -14.55 0.23 -14.44
N ASN A 247 -15.06 1.45 -14.46
CA ASN A 247 -16.20 1.86 -15.29
C ASN A 247 -15.81 2.31 -16.72
N GLY A 248 -14.51 2.21 -17.08
CA GLY A 248 -13.99 2.63 -18.38
C GLY A 248 -13.74 4.14 -18.52
N THR A 249 -13.91 4.93 -17.47
CA THR A 249 -13.60 6.36 -17.52
C THR A 249 -12.11 6.61 -17.23
N GLU A 250 -11.49 7.48 -18.03
CA GLU A 250 -10.12 7.94 -17.77
C GLU A 250 -10.12 8.94 -16.59
N PHE A 251 -9.18 8.74 -15.67
CA PHE A 251 -8.97 9.68 -14.58
C PHE A 251 -8.35 10.97 -15.13
N PRO A 252 -8.85 12.17 -14.75
CA PRO A 252 -8.47 13.43 -15.40
C PRO A 252 -7.03 13.87 -15.12
N MET A 253 -6.32 13.19 -14.21
CA MET A 253 -4.94 13.53 -13.85
C MET A 253 -4.00 12.42 -14.25
N GLN A 254 -2.84 12.80 -14.80
CA GLN A 254 -1.77 11.86 -15.12
C GLN A 254 -0.96 11.53 -13.87
N GLY A 255 -0.59 10.25 -13.73
CA GLY A 255 0.25 9.76 -12.64
C GLY A 255 1.73 9.87 -12.98
N GLU A 256 2.54 10.11 -11.96
CA GLU A 256 3.99 10.04 -12.03
C GLU A 256 4.52 8.82 -11.28
N PRO A 257 5.57 8.15 -11.77
CA PRO A 257 6.14 6.99 -11.07
C PRO A 257 6.86 7.48 -9.80
N VAL A 258 6.50 6.89 -8.67
CA VAL A 258 7.09 7.23 -7.36
C VAL A 258 8.23 6.29 -7.01
N ALA A 259 8.02 4.99 -7.15
CA ALA A 259 9.00 3.97 -6.80
C ALA A 259 8.72 2.66 -7.56
N ILE A 260 9.77 1.90 -7.79
CA ILE A 260 9.69 0.54 -8.31
C ILE A 260 10.14 -0.38 -7.18
N ASP A 261 9.21 -1.21 -6.69
CA ASP A 261 9.55 -2.27 -5.75
C ASP A 261 10.17 -3.43 -6.52
N ARG A 262 11.30 -3.92 -6.02
CA ARG A 262 12.03 -5.07 -6.61
C ARG A 262 11.58 -6.41 -6.04
N ASN A 263 10.65 -6.41 -5.10
CA ASN A 263 10.08 -7.65 -4.59
C ASN A 263 9.25 -8.30 -5.68
N VAL A 264 9.78 -9.37 -6.24
CA VAL A 264 9.05 -10.25 -7.15
C VAL A 264 8.01 -10.99 -6.30
N ASP A 265 6.75 -10.65 -6.50
CA ASP A 265 5.66 -11.33 -5.80
C ASP A 265 5.61 -12.79 -6.31
N ASP A 266 5.74 -13.76 -5.40
CA ASP A 266 5.79 -15.20 -5.72
C ASP A 266 4.51 -15.70 -6.43
N GLN A 267 3.43 -14.92 -6.42
CA GLN A 267 2.19 -15.24 -7.11
C GLN A 267 2.29 -15.17 -8.65
N HIS A 268 3.33 -14.56 -9.19
CA HIS A 268 3.56 -14.45 -10.64
C HIS A 268 4.66 -15.39 -11.16
N ARG A 269 5.18 -16.24 -10.31
CA ARG A 269 6.04 -17.35 -10.75
C ARG A 269 5.15 -18.40 -11.42
N GLY A 270 5.07 -18.34 -12.74
CA GLY A 270 4.49 -19.44 -13.53
C GLY A 270 5.17 -20.77 -13.17
N PRO A 271 4.54 -21.91 -13.46
CA PRO A 271 5.02 -23.24 -13.06
C PRO A 271 6.44 -23.58 -13.51
N TYR A 272 7.05 -22.77 -14.35
CA TYR A 272 8.42 -22.91 -14.84
C TYR A 272 9.47 -22.08 -14.07
N SER A 273 9.08 -21.19 -13.18
CA SER A 273 10.01 -20.36 -12.40
C SER A 273 10.30 -20.90 -11.00
N GLN A 274 9.87 -22.12 -10.70
CA GLN A 274 10.30 -22.83 -9.49
C GLN A 274 11.71 -23.42 -9.70
N SER A 275 12.69 -22.57 -9.94
CA SER A 275 14.04 -22.91 -9.55
C SER A 275 14.12 -22.63 -8.06
N GLU A 276 14.09 -23.69 -7.28
CA GLU A 276 14.49 -23.63 -5.88
C GLU A 276 15.78 -22.82 -5.78
N PRO A 277 15.85 -21.85 -4.88
CA PRO A 277 17.05 -21.03 -4.70
C PRO A 277 18.27 -21.85 -4.29
N ASP A 278 18.09 -23.12 -3.92
CA ASP A 278 19.14 -24.04 -3.48
C ASP A 278 19.47 -25.18 -4.45
N ALA A 279 19.20 -25.02 -5.74
CA ALA A 279 19.60 -26.00 -6.73
C ALA A 279 20.78 -25.55 -7.61
N PRO A 280 21.98 -25.29 -7.06
CA PRO A 280 23.19 -25.11 -7.87
C PRO A 280 23.61 -26.40 -8.59
N SER A 281 23.04 -27.54 -8.22
CA SER A 281 23.37 -28.85 -8.79
C SER A 281 22.72 -29.17 -10.15
N ARG A 282 21.77 -28.35 -10.64
CA ARG A 282 21.13 -28.60 -11.96
C ARG A 282 21.98 -28.22 -13.16
N HIS A 283 23.06 -27.52 -12.98
CA HIS A 283 24.03 -27.23 -14.04
C HIS A 283 25.25 -28.13 -14.03
N VAL A 284 25.38 -29.07 -13.09
CA VAL A 284 26.38 -30.09 -13.10
C VAL A 284 25.83 -31.27 -13.87
N ARG A 285 26.20 -31.40 -15.15
CA ARG A 285 25.99 -32.62 -15.90
C ARG A 285 26.58 -33.79 -15.11
N PRO A 286 25.81 -34.82 -14.77
CA PRO A 286 26.38 -36.02 -14.17
C PRO A 286 27.36 -36.63 -15.18
N ARG A 287 28.63 -36.69 -14.80
CA ARG A 287 29.59 -37.54 -15.50
C ARG A 287 29.09 -38.98 -15.37
N PRO A 288 29.05 -39.75 -16.46
CA PRO A 288 28.80 -41.19 -16.36
C PRO A 288 29.98 -41.84 -15.60
N ARG A 289 29.70 -42.31 -14.39
CA ARG A 289 30.59 -43.22 -13.70
C ARG A 289 30.40 -44.59 -14.33
N HIS A 290 31.46 -45.07 -14.99
CA HIS A 290 31.66 -46.47 -15.32
C HIS A 290 31.68 -47.28 -14.02
N GLY A 291 31.02 -48.41 -14.07
CA GLY A 291 30.81 -49.53 -13.23
C GLY A 291 31.68 -49.72 -12.01
N GLU A 292 31.04 -50.24 -10.99
CA GLU A 292 31.47 -51.34 -10.08
C GLU A 292 30.24 -51.61 -9.20
N ASP A 293 29.69 -52.68 -9.36
CA ASP A 293 29.62 -54.03 -8.90
C ASP A 293 29.11 -54.18 -7.44
N PHE A 294 28.05 -54.92 -7.35
CA PHE A 294 27.49 -55.83 -6.36
C PHE A 294 27.91 -55.72 -4.88
N GLY A 295 26.91 -55.60 -4.03
CA GLY A 295 26.98 -55.96 -2.63
C GLY A 295 25.59 -56.11 -2.00
N LYS A 296 25.05 -57.32 -2.05
CA LYS A 296 23.90 -57.81 -1.29
C LYS A 296 24.09 -57.53 0.20
N ARG A 297 23.04 -57.14 0.94
CA ARG A 297 22.50 -57.87 2.11
C ARG A 297 21.34 -57.16 2.83
N HIS A 298 20.33 -57.99 3.01
CA HIS A 298 19.45 -58.26 4.15
C HIS A 298 18.32 -57.28 4.56
N ALA A 299 17.23 -57.78 4.28
CA ALA A 299 15.97 -57.96 5.03
C ALA A 299 15.97 -57.56 6.52
N GLY A 300 14.97 -56.85 6.91
CA GLY A 300 14.56 -56.64 8.29
C GLY A 300 13.15 -56.08 8.32
N SER A 301 12.21 -56.98 8.66
CA SER A 301 10.78 -56.82 8.72
C SER A 301 10.29 -55.98 9.92
N PRO A 302 8.97 -55.82 10.17
CA PRO A 302 8.32 -54.57 10.50
C PRO A 302 7.92 -54.51 11.99
N ALA A 303 7.70 -53.29 12.49
CA ALA A 303 7.06 -53.15 13.80
C ALA A 303 5.99 -52.02 13.79
N ARG A 304 4.78 -52.43 13.73
CA ARG A 304 3.61 -52.22 14.61
C ARG A 304 3.35 -50.80 15.13
N HIS A 305 2.20 -50.32 14.73
CA HIS A 305 1.32 -49.33 15.42
C HIS A 305 1.14 -49.66 16.93
N PRO A 306 0.83 -48.63 17.73
CA PRO A 306 -0.41 -48.69 18.46
C PRO A 306 -1.28 -47.44 18.38
N LEU A 307 -2.50 -47.71 18.16
CA LEU A 307 -3.84 -47.27 18.55
C LEU A 307 -3.97 -46.06 19.49
N ARG A 308 -4.94 -45.22 19.09
CA ARG A 308 -5.67 -44.18 19.85
C ARG A 308 -6.24 -44.70 21.15
N PRO A 309 -6.61 -43.77 22.07
CA PRO A 309 -7.97 -43.82 22.55
C PRO A 309 -8.74 -42.49 22.37
N GLU A 310 -9.97 -42.68 21.96
CA GLU A 310 -11.10 -41.76 22.08
C GLU A 310 -11.30 -41.31 23.54
N ARG A 311 -11.72 -40.05 23.74
CA ARG A 311 -12.45 -39.64 24.95
C ARG A 311 -13.71 -38.89 24.57
N GLN A 312 -14.73 -39.49 25.13
CA GLN A 312 -16.13 -39.15 25.07
C GLN A 312 -16.48 -37.76 25.59
N ILE A 313 -17.50 -37.24 24.95
CA ILE A 313 -18.29 -36.08 25.32
C ILE A 313 -19.15 -36.46 26.52
N HIS A 314 -19.14 -35.65 27.57
CA HIS A 314 -20.21 -35.64 28.59
C HIS A 314 -20.95 -34.31 28.55
N HIS A 315 -22.18 -34.37 28.10
CA HIS A 315 -23.25 -33.43 28.41
C HIS A 315 -23.52 -33.46 29.93
N LEU A 316 -23.65 -32.31 30.54
CA LEU A 316 -24.46 -32.10 31.72
C LEU A 316 -25.15 -30.75 31.65
N SER A 317 -26.47 -30.83 31.63
CA SER A 317 -27.45 -29.79 31.86
C SER A 317 -27.39 -29.30 33.31
N GLY A 318 -27.68 -28.04 33.53
CA GLY A 318 -27.87 -27.41 34.81
C GLY A 318 -28.03 -25.90 34.60
#